data_f3581664bd7046b13c542b720ba91b37
#
_entry.id   f3581664bd7046b13c542b720ba91b37
#
_cell.length_a   1.000
_cell.length_b   1.000
_cell.length_c   1.000
_cell.angle_alpha   90.00
_cell.angle_beta   90.00
_cell.angle_gamma   90.00
#
_symmetry.space_group_name_H-M   'P 1'
#
loop_
_entity.id
_entity.type
_entity.pdbx_description
1 polymer ?
#
loop_
_entity_poly.entity_id
_entity_poly.type
_entity_poly.pdbx_seq_one_letter_code
_entity_poly.pdbx_strand_id
1 'polypeptide(L)'
;MSVSHRIAVLAQRRYYTETASSYALMHSHEAVDDDNCLRILLPILSTLNVHSLLDVGSATGRGLPRLAKGLSNSLVCGVEPVEALVRQGVSSGVTQGLPLLLASGDALPFADKNFDAVCEFGMLHHVPDPARVVQEMLRVARNVVVISDANRFGQGSFPLRIIKLLLYKLKLWKAFDYVRTRGRGYQVSKGDGVFYSYSAFDNLHQIQQWAESVYLFPLDKAGIPGWFHPLLTSGSVLLIAVRKQQVPAA
;
A
#
# COMPACT_ATOMS: atom_id res chain seq x y z
N MET A 1 -0.81 14.92 -15.19
CA MET A 1 0.13 13.78 -15.30
C MET A 1 1.11 14.06 -16.43
N SER A 2 2.43 13.95 -16.19
CA SER A 2 3.47 14.13 -17.23
C SER A 2 3.44 13.00 -18.27
N VAL A 3 4.04 13.21 -19.44
CA VAL A 3 4.16 12.16 -20.48
C VAL A 3 4.91 10.94 -19.95
N SER A 4 5.99 11.16 -19.19
CA SER A 4 6.77 10.08 -18.56
C SER A 4 5.91 9.23 -17.61
N HIS A 5 5.05 9.84 -16.80
CA HIS A 5 4.16 9.13 -15.90
C HIS A 5 3.10 8.30 -16.65
N ARG A 6 2.55 8.82 -17.76
CA ARG A 6 1.61 8.04 -18.58
C ARG A 6 2.28 6.80 -19.17
N ILE A 7 3.50 6.94 -19.69
CA ILE A 7 4.27 5.81 -20.22
C ILE A 7 4.52 4.77 -19.11
N ALA A 8 4.90 5.20 -17.92
CA ALA A 8 5.14 4.30 -16.78
C ALA A 8 3.89 3.53 -16.36
N VAL A 9 2.73 4.20 -16.27
CA VAL A 9 1.44 3.56 -15.95
C VAL A 9 1.05 2.54 -17.02
N LEU A 10 1.21 2.86 -18.30
CA LEU A 10 0.92 1.92 -19.39
C LEU A 10 1.86 0.72 -19.37
N ALA A 11 3.16 0.95 -19.09
CA ALA A 11 4.14 -0.11 -18.97
C ALA A 11 3.82 -1.05 -17.80
N GLN A 12 3.41 -0.52 -16.64
CA GLN A 12 3.01 -1.32 -15.48
C GLN A 12 1.75 -2.14 -15.75
N ARG A 13 0.72 -1.51 -16.34
CA ARG A 13 -0.51 -2.22 -16.71
C ARG A 13 -0.24 -3.33 -17.71
N ARG A 14 0.61 -3.07 -18.71
CA ARG A 14 1.03 -4.09 -19.67
C ARG A 14 1.77 -5.24 -19.00
N TYR A 15 2.73 -4.95 -18.13
CA TYR A 15 3.47 -5.94 -17.37
C TYR A 15 2.52 -6.88 -16.59
N TYR A 16 1.60 -6.32 -15.81
CA TYR A 16 0.64 -7.12 -15.05
C TYR A 16 -0.38 -7.83 -15.93
N THR A 17 -0.73 -7.29 -17.10
CA THR A 17 -1.58 -7.99 -18.08
C THR A 17 -0.87 -9.24 -18.62
N GLU A 18 0.42 -9.12 -18.97
CA GLU A 18 1.23 -10.22 -19.51
C GLU A 18 1.55 -11.28 -18.43
N THR A 19 1.63 -10.90 -17.17
CA THR A 19 2.00 -11.79 -16.05
C THR A 19 0.82 -12.25 -15.20
N ALA A 20 -0.40 -11.87 -15.51
CA ALA A 20 -1.58 -12.14 -14.68
C ALA A 20 -1.76 -13.63 -14.34
N SER A 21 -1.54 -14.54 -15.30
CA SER A 21 -1.66 -15.99 -15.10
C SER A 21 -0.60 -16.58 -14.15
N SER A 22 0.57 -15.96 -14.06
CA SER A 22 1.68 -16.37 -13.19
C SER A 22 1.80 -15.51 -11.92
N TYR A 23 0.92 -14.52 -11.73
CA TYR A 23 1.01 -13.56 -10.64
C TYR A 23 1.15 -14.22 -9.26
N ALA A 24 0.31 -15.21 -8.96
CA ALA A 24 0.34 -15.90 -7.67
C ALA A 24 1.67 -16.62 -7.41
N LEU A 25 2.29 -17.20 -8.46
CA LEU A 25 3.58 -17.88 -8.36
C LEU A 25 4.72 -16.86 -8.17
N MET A 26 4.70 -15.76 -8.93
CA MET A 26 5.74 -14.72 -8.87
C MET A 26 5.80 -14.05 -7.49
N HIS A 27 4.65 -13.87 -6.83
CA HIS A 27 4.53 -13.20 -5.53
C HIS A 27 4.32 -14.18 -4.36
N SER A 28 4.64 -15.45 -4.53
CA SER A 28 4.47 -16.48 -3.49
C SER A 28 5.34 -16.23 -2.24
N HIS A 29 6.50 -15.59 -2.40
CA HIS A 29 7.42 -15.26 -1.31
C HIS A 29 6.91 -14.09 -0.44
N GLU A 30 6.03 -13.23 -0.96
CA GLU A 30 5.43 -12.12 -0.22
C GLU A 30 4.40 -12.60 0.81
N ALA A 31 3.89 -13.82 0.66
CA ALA A 31 2.89 -14.38 1.57
C ALA A 31 3.32 -14.37 3.05
N VAL A 32 4.63 -14.45 3.33
CA VAL A 32 5.16 -14.41 4.71
C VAL A 32 5.13 -13.00 5.28
N ASP A 33 5.42 -11.98 4.46
CA ASP A 33 5.39 -10.58 4.90
C ASP A 33 3.94 -10.12 5.05
N ASP A 34 3.04 -10.59 4.17
CA ASP A 34 1.60 -10.45 4.32
C ASP A 34 1.11 -11.08 5.64
N ASP A 35 1.61 -12.27 6.01
CA ASP A 35 1.24 -12.94 7.27
C ASP A 35 1.64 -12.11 8.49
N ASN A 36 2.85 -11.54 8.51
CA ASN A 36 3.30 -10.69 9.61
C ASN A 36 2.45 -9.41 9.71
N CYS A 37 2.14 -8.78 8.58
CA CYS A 37 1.27 -7.63 8.53
C CYS A 37 -0.12 -7.95 9.09
N LEU A 38 -0.77 -9.01 8.61
CA LEU A 38 -2.11 -9.37 9.02
C LEU A 38 -2.20 -9.80 10.50
N ARG A 39 -1.17 -10.44 11.05
CA ARG A 39 -1.10 -10.78 12.50
C ARG A 39 -1.17 -9.54 13.40
N ILE A 40 -0.59 -8.42 12.96
CA ILE A 40 -0.66 -7.15 13.68
C ILE A 40 -1.98 -6.44 13.39
N LEU A 41 -2.37 -6.39 12.14
CA LEU A 41 -3.48 -5.58 11.65
C LEU A 41 -4.85 -6.10 12.12
N LEU A 42 -5.12 -7.40 11.94
CA LEU A 42 -6.46 -7.95 12.18
C LEU A 42 -6.96 -7.78 13.63
N PRO A 43 -6.17 -8.02 14.68
CA PRO A 43 -6.59 -7.73 16.06
C PRO A 43 -6.93 -6.25 16.29
N ILE A 44 -6.17 -5.34 15.67
CA ILE A 44 -6.40 -3.88 15.78
C ILE A 44 -7.72 -3.51 15.11
N LEU A 45 -7.95 -3.97 13.86
CA LEU A 45 -9.20 -3.70 13.14
C LEU A 45 -10.42 -4.29 13.87
N SER A 46 -10.29 -5.48 14.45
CA SER A 46 -11.33 -6.10 15.28
C SER A 46 -11.65 -5.25 16.52
N THR A 47 -10.63 -4.76 17.24
CA THR A 47 -10.78 -3.88 18.40
C THR A 47 -11.46 -2.55 18.03
N LEU A 48 -11.21 -2.05 16.83
CA LEU A 48 -11.81 -0.84 16.29
C LEU A 48 -13.22 -1.06 15.70
N ASN A 49 -13.79 -2.27 15.84
CA ASN A 49 -15.13 -2.64 15.34
C ASN A 49 -15.30 -2.34 13.84
N VAL A 50 -14.33 -2.75 13.02
CA VAL A 50 -14.38 -2.61 11.57
C VAL A 50 -15.34 -3.65 10.99
N HIS A 51 -16.41 -3.22 10.32
CA HIS A 51 -17.42 -4.04 9.66
C HIS A 51 -17.42 -3.92 8.14
N SER A 52 -16.66 -2.98 7.59
CA SER A 52 -16.49 -2.81 6.14
C SER A 52 -15.06 -2.42 5.81
N LEU A 53 -14.43 -3.17 4.88
CA LEU A 53 -13.04 -2.98 4.49
C LEU A 53 -12.89 -2.97 2.97
N LEU A 54 -12.20 -1.95 2.46
CA LEU A 54 -11.76 -1.86 1.08
C LEU A 54 -10.26 -2.10 0.99
N ASP A 55 -9.85 -3.03 0.13
CA ASP A 55 -8.47 -3.27 -0.25
C ASP A 55 -8.18 -2.60 -1.61
N VAL A 56 -7.25 -1.64 -1.64
CA VAL A 56 -6.91 -0.83 -2.82
C VAL A 56 -5.65 -1.36 -3.47
N GLY A 57 -5.75 -1.79 -4.74
CA GLY A 57 -4.67 -2.47 -5.46
C GLY A 57 -4.61 -3.96 -5.11
N SER A 58 -5.77 -4.60 -5.00
CA SER A 58 -5.89 -6.00 -4.56
C SER A 58 -5.29 -7.04 -5.51
N ALA A 59 -4.78 -6.63 -6.67
CA ALA A 59 -4.27 -7.51 -7.72
C ALA A 59 -5.29 -8.62 -8.08
N THR A 60 -4.95 -9.90 -7.86
CA THR A 60 -5.90 -11.02 -8.08
C THR A 60 -6.91 -11.20 -6.93
N GLY A 61 -6.90 -10.37 -5.92
CA GLY A 61 -7.77 -10.49 -4.75
C GLY A 61 -7.39 -11.63 -3.79
N ARG A 62 -6.17 -12.17 -3.87
CA ARG A 62 -5.70 -13.29 -3.03
C ARG A 62 -5.71 -12.96 -1.53
N GLY A 63 -5.61 -11.67 -1.18
CA GLY A 63 -5.65 -11.19 0.20
C GLY A 63 -7.05 -11.13 0.81
N LEU A 64 -8.08 -10.97 -0.03
CA LEU A 64 -9.47 -10.73 0.42
C LEU A 64 -10.01 -11.83 1.32
N PRO A 65 -9.87 -13.14 1.02
CA PRO A 65 -10.36 -14.19 1.90
C PRO A 65 -9.68 -14.21 3.27
N ARG A 66 -8.42 -13.81 3.32
CA ARG A 66 -7.66 -13.75 4.59
C ARG A 66 -8.16 -12.60 5.47
N LEU A 67 -8.42 -11.43 4.86
CA LEU A 67 -9.03 -10.29 5.53
C LEU A 67 -10.45 -10.63 6.02
N ALA A 68 -11.28 -11.23 5.18
CA ALA A 68 -12.65 -11.62 5.53
C ALA A 68 -12.68 -12.67 6.65
N LYS A 69 -11.76 -13.65 6.61
CA LYS A 69 -11.64 -14.65 7.68
C LYS A 69 -11.23 -14.03 9.02
N GLY A 70 -10.35 -13.02 8.99
CA GLY A 70 -9.87 -12.33 10.18
C GLY A 70 -10.84 -11.31 10.76
N LEU A 71 -11.79 -10.84 9.94
CA LEU A 71 -12.83 -9.85 10.32
C LEU A 71 -14.21 -10.46 10.14
N SER A 72 -14.56 -11.39 11.03
CA SER A 72 -15.83 -12.11 10.97
C SER A 72 -17.03 -11.15 10.88
N ASN A 73 -17.98 -11.46 9.98
CA ASN A 73 -19.19 -10.65 9.71
C ASN A 73 -18.91 -9.25 9.11
N SER A 74 -17.75 -9.06 8.47
CA SER A 74 -17.43 -7.80 7.81
C SER A 74 -17.56 -7.92 6.29
N LEU A 75 -18.01 -6.83 5.65
CA LEU A 75 -17.96 -6.68 4.21
C LEU A 75 -16.51 -6.42 3.79
N VAL A 76 -15.92 -7.29 3.01
CA VAL A 76 -14.58 -7.10 2.45
C VAL A 76 -14.67 -7.10 0.93
N CYS A 77 -14.10 -6.09 0.30
CA CYS A 77 -13.99 -6.02 -1.17
C CYS A 77 -12.66 -5.42 -1.58
N GLY A 78 -12.29 -5.62 -2.84
CA GLY A 78 -11.08 -5.07 -3.42
C GLY A 78 -11.31 -4.27 -4.68
N VAL A 79 -10.37 -3.39 -5.01
CA VAL A 79 -10.28 -2.71 -6.29
C VAL A 79 -8.92 -2.91 -6.94
N GLU A 80 -8.91 -3.08 -8.27
CA GLU A 80 -7.69 -3.30 -9.06
C GLU A 80 -7.87 -2.64 -10.45
N PRO A 81 -6.90 -1.83 -10.94
CA PRO A 81 -7.01 -1.18 -12.24
C PRO A 81 -6.64 -2.06 -13.45
N VAL A 82 -6.06 -3.25 -13.24
CA VAL A 82 -5.63 -4.16 -14.32
C VAL A 82 -6.68 -5.25 -14.52
N GLU A 83 -7.44 -5.14 -15.60
CA GLU A 83 -8.54 -6.06 -15.91
C GLU A 83 -8.11 -7.52 -15.95
N ALA A 84 -6.91 -7.81 -16.47
CA ALA A 84 -6.40 -9.19 -16.53
C ALA A 84 -6.20 -9.81 -15.14
N LEU A 85 -5.77 -9.03 -14.14
CA LEU A 85 -5.65 -9.49 -12.75
C LEU A 85 -7.01 -9.74 -12.13
N VAL A 86 -7.98 -8.84 -12.33
CA VAL A 86 -9.36 -9.01 -11.87
C VAL A 86 -9.96 -10.28 -12.44
N ARG A 87 -9.87 -10.47 -13.77
CA ARG A 87 -10.37 -11.68 -14.45
C ARG A 87 -9.69 -12.94 -13.93
N GLN A 88 -8.38 -12.92 -13.78
CA GLN A 88 -7.62 -14.04 -13.24
C GLN A 88 -8.05 -14.38 -11.81
N GLY A 89 -8.23 -13.39 -10.95
CA GLY A 89 -8.65 -13.59 -9.57
C GLY A 89 -10.04 -14.23 -9.48
N VAL A 90 -11.01 -13.73 -10.25
CA VAL A 90 -12.37 -14.25 -10.26
C VAL A 90 -12.42 -15.64 -10.89
N SER A 91 -11.78 -15.86 -12.05
CA SER A 91 -11.84 -17.15 -12.77
C SER A 91 -11.10 -18.27 -12.05
N SER A 92 -10.02 -17.97 -11.32
CA SER A 92 -9.31 -18.96 -10.50
C SER A 92 -10.02 -19.30 -9.18
N GLY A 93 -11.06 -18.54 -8.81
CA GLY A 93 -11.78 -18.73 -7.54
C GLY A 93 -10.99 -18.26 -6.30
N VAL A 94 -9.83 -17.60 -6.49
CA VAL A 94 -8.98 -17.19 -5.36
C VAL A 94 -9.65 -16.14 -4.46
N THR A 95 -10.60 -15.36 -5.00
CA THR A 95 -11.41 -14.41 -4.24
C THR A 95 -12.44 -15.06 -3.32
N GLN A 96 -12.73 -16.35 -3.51
CA GLN A 96 -13.78 -17.09 -2.79
C GLN A 96 -15.16 -16.40 -2.84
N GLY A 97 -15.48 -15.74 -3.96
CA GLY A 97 -16.75 -15.03 -4.15
C GLY A 97 -16.78 -13.61 -3.57
N LEU A 98 -15.70 -13.15 -2.94
CA LEU A 98 -15.61 -11.77 -2.47
C LEU A 98 -15.50 -10.79 -3.65
N PRO A 99 -16.15 -9.61 -3.57
CA PRO A 99 -16.14 -8.62 -4.63
C PRO A 99 -14.73 -8.10 -4.95
N LEU A 100 -14.33 -8.15 -6.21
CA LEU A 100 -13.15 -7.53 -6.76
C LEU A 100 -13.55 -6.69 -7.97
N LEU A 101 -13.44 -5.38 -7.86
CA LEU A 101 -13.92 -4.43 -8.85
C LEU A 101 -12.77 -3.85 -9.69
N LEU A 102 -13.06 -3.61 -10.96
CA LEU A 102 -12.15 -2.90 -11.85
C LEU A 102 -12.23 -1.39 -11.57
N ALA A 103 -11.27 -0.86 -10.83
CA ALA A 103 -11.20 0.57 -10.52
C ALA A 103 -9.76 1.00 -10.21
N SER A 104 -9.48 2.30 -10.39
CA SER A 104 -8.17 2.89 -10.09
C SER A 104 -8.17 3.54 -8.70
N GLY A 105 -7.09 3.34 -7.93
CA GLY A 105 -6.94 3.89 -6.59
C GLY A 105 -6.91 5.42 -6.53
N ASP A 106 -6.57 6.10 -7.64
CA ASP A 106 -6.56 7.56 -7.73
C ASP A 106 -7.93 8.20 -8.07
N ALA A 107 -8.97 7.36 -8.24
CA ALA A 107 -10.35 7.77 -8.49
C ALA A 107 -11.31 6.64 -8.07
N LEU A 108 -11.47 6.44 -6.76
CA LEU A 108 -12.29 5.37 -6.20
C LEU A 108 -13.79 5.62 -6.43
N PRO A 109 -14.54 4.65 -6.99
CA PRO A 109 -15.95 4.81 -7.34
C PRO A 109 -16.90 4.65 -6.14
N PHE A 110 -16.52 5.21 -5.01
CA PHE A 110 -17.28 5.12 -3.76
C PHE A 110 -17.53 6.51 -3.17
N ALA A 111 -18.60 6.64 -2.41
CA ALA A 111 -18.92 7.84 -1.66
C ALA A 111 -17.90 8.08 -0.53
N ASP A 112 -17.86 9.31 -0.03
CA ASP A 112 -17.06 9.66 1.14
C ASP A 112 -17.48 8.82 2.35
N LYS A 113 -16.48 8.39 3.14
CA LYS A 113 -16.70 7.61 4.38
C LYS A 113 -17.54 6.34 4.16
N ASN A 114 -17.36 5.67 3.02
CA ASN A 114 -18.16 4.49 2.66
C ASN A 114 -17.72 3.22 3.40
N PHE A 115 -16.44 3.11 3.75
CA PHE A 115 -15.85 1.96 4.43
C PHE A 115 -15.32 2.34 5.81
N ASP A 116 -15.44 1.44 6.79
CA ASP A 116 -14.87 1.66 8.12
C ASP A 116 -13.35 1.68 8.06
N ALA A 117 -12.75 0.78 7.25
CA ALA A 117 -11.32 0.74 6.98
C ALA A 117 -11.02 0.71 5.48
N VAL A 118 -9.94 1.36 5.08
CA VAL A 118 -9.38 1.30 3.71
C VAL A 118 -7.91 0.95 3.82
N CYS A 119 -7.51 -0.12 3.15
CA CYS A 119 -6.17 -0.68 3.19
C CYS A 119 -5.51 -0.65 1.82
N GLU A 120 -4.18 -0.65 1.79
CA GLU A 120 -3.36 -1.06 0.66
C GLU A 120 -2.18 -1.92 1.16
N PHE A 121 -1.71 -2.84 0.32
CA PHE A 121 -0.63 -3.75 0.64
C PHE A 121 0.36 -3.80 -0.54
N GLY A 122 1.41 -2.96 -0.48
CA GLY A 122 2.50 -2.94 -1.45
C GLY A 122 2.14 -2.38 -2.83
N MET A 123 1.17 -1.45 -2.93
CA MET A 123 0.74 -0.89 -4.21
C MET A 123 1.26 0.55 -4.45
N LEU A 124 1.43 1.35 -3.40
CA LEU A 124 1.75 2.78 -3.55
C LEU A 124 3.12 3.02 -4.19
N HIS A 125 4.06 2.12 -4.04
CA HIS A 125 5.35 2.23 -4.73
C HIS A 125 5.28 1.94 -6.24
N HIS A 126 4.15 1.49 -6.77
CA HIS A 126 3.91 1.30 -8.21
C HIS A 126 3.19 2.48 -8.87
N VAL A 127 2.70 3.45 -8.11
CA VAL A 127 1.94 4.56 -8.68
C VAL A 127 2.77 5.85 -8.77
N PRO A 128 2.59 6.66 -9.84
CA PRO A 128 3.36 7.88 -10.03
C PRO A 128 2.97 9.01 -9.07
N ASP A 129 1.76 8.97 -8.53
CA ASP A 129 1.23 9.96 -7.59
C ASP A 129 0.55 9.28 -6.40
N PRO A 130 1.35 8.77 -5.43
CA PRO A 130 0.83 8.12 -4.24
C PRO A 130 -0.06 9.06 -3.40
N ALA A 131 0.23 10.38 -3.41
CA ALA A 131 -0.53 11.33 -2.61
C ALA A 131 -2.00 11.41 -3.04
N ARG A 132 -2.28 11.29 -4.34
CA ARG A 132 -3.64 11.27 -4.86
C ARG A 132 -4.38 9.98 -4.47
N VAL A 133 -3.71 8.84 -4.51
CA VAL A 133 -4.29 7.57 -4.05
C VAL A 133 -4.60 7.63 -2.55
N VAL A 134 -3.65 8.09 -1.75
CA VAL A 134 -3.87 8.27 -0.31
C VAL A 134 -5.01 9.25 -0.04
N GLN A 135 -5.14 10.33 -0.82
CA GLN A 135 -6.26 11.26 -0.70
C GLN A 135 -7.62 10.56 -0.90
N GLU A 136 -7.73 9.69 -1.92
CA GLU A 136 -8.93 8.91 -2.17
C GLU A 136 -9.18 7.88 -1.05
N MET A 137 -8.14 7.19 -0.56
CA MET A 137 -8.25 6.29 0.58
C MET A 137 -8.79 7.03 1.82
N LEU A 138 -8.24 8.21 2.14
CA LEU A 138 -8.70 9.05 3.25
C LEU A 138 -10.13 9.57 3.06
N ARG A 139 -10.54 9.84 1.82
CA ARG A 139 -11.89 10.29 1.48
C ARG A 139 -12.93 9.20 1.73
N VAL A 140 -12.66 7.98 1.24
CA VAL A 140 -13.62 6.87 1.32
C VAL A 140 -13.59 6.14 2.66
N ALA A 141 -12.52 6.33 3.47
CA ALA A 141 -12.42 5.77 4.81
C ALA A 141 -13.25 6.58 5.82
N ARG A 142 -13.98 5.85 6.67
CA ARG A 142 -14.72 6.44 7.80
C ARG A 142 -13.83 6.59 9.03
N ASN A 143 -13.12 5.53 9.40
CA ASN A 143 -12.43 5.44 10.68
C ASN A 143 -10.93 5.11 10.57
N VAL A 144 -10.53 4.23 9.64
CA VAL A 144 -9.18 3.68 9.60
C VAL A 144 -8.62 3.69 8.18
N VAL A 145 -7.36 4.12 8.04
CA VAL A 145 -6.56 3.92 6.81
C VAL A 145 -5.31 3.14 7.16
N VAL A 146 -5.01 2.14 6.35
CA VAL A 146 -3.87 1.23 6.53
C VAL A 146 -2.99 1.30 5.29
N ILE A 147 -1.69 1.49 5.50
CA ILE A 147 -0.66 1.45 4.46
C ILE A 147 0.40 0.45 4.88
N SER A 148 0.56 -0.63 4.11
CA SER A 148 1.63 -1.61 4.29
C SER A 148 2.53 -1.58 3.07
N ASP A 149 3.60 -0.78 3.10
CA ASP A 149 4.40 -0.55 1.90
C ASP A 149 5.90 -0.32 2.22
N ALA A 150 6.66 -0.16 1.17
CA ALA A 150 8.10 0.04 1.19
C ALA A 150 8.52 1.22 2.08
N ASN A 151 9.69 1.07 2.67
CA ASN A 151 10.40 2.15 3.32
C ASN A 151 11.81 2.30 2.70
N ARG A 152 11.98 3.27 1.80
CA ARG A 152 13.26 3.54 1.13
C ARG A 152 14.42 3.76 2.10
N PHE A 153 14.13 4.28 3.30
CA PHE A 153 15.17 4.58 4.30
C PHE A 153 15.73 3.32 4.95
N GLY A 154 14.96 2.24 5.00
CA GLY A 154 15.39 0.94 5.51
C GLY A 154 16.08 0.04 4.49
N GLN A 155 16.16 0.45 3.22
CA GLN A 155 16.70 -0.37 2.11
C GLN A 155 18.15 0.00 1.77
N GLY A 156 18.95 -1.01 1.39
CA GLY A 156 20.35 -0.85 0.98
C GLY A 156 21.32 -0.89 2.16
N SER A 157 22.60 -0.54 1.90
CA SER A 157 23.64 -0.52 2.93
C SER A 157 23.41 0.60 3.96
N PHE A 158 23.90 0.41 5.17
CA PHE A 158 23.69 1.37 6.26
C PHE A 158 24.14 2.81 5.93
N PRO A 159 25.33 3.06 5.35
CA PRO A 159 25.70 4.41 4.94
C PRO A 159 24.72 5.02 3.91
N LEU A 160 24.24 4.22 2.98
CA LEU A 160 23.27 4.66 1.97
C LEU A 160 21.93 5.06 2.60
N ARG A 161 21.48 4.34 3.63
CA ARG A 161 20.26 4.68 4.39
C ARG A 161 20.38 6.06 5.05
N ILE A 162 21.51 6.35 5.69
CA ILE A 162 21.77 7.66 6.28
C ILE A 162 21.77 8.76 5.21
N ILE A 163 22.45 8.53 4.08
CA ILE A 163 22.48 9.49 2.97
C ILE A 163 21.06 9.78 2.45
N LYS A 164 20.25 8.74 2.25
CA LYS A 164 18.84 8.90 1.83
C LYS A 164 18.06 9.78 2.81
N LEU A 165 18.21 9.54 4.12
CA LEU A 165 17.52 10.30 5.15
C LEU A 165 17.97 11.76 5.17
N LEU A 166 19.26 12.03 5.04
CA LEU A 166 19.82 13.39 4.96
C LEU A 166 19.28 14.13 3.73
N LEU A 167 19.33 13.51 2.55
CA LEU A 167 18.80 14.09 1.32
C LEU A 167 17.29 14.39 1.43
N TYR A 168 16.55 13.52 2.09
CA TYR A 168 15.12 13.74 2.35
C TYR A 168 14.91 14.94 3.30
N LYS A 169 15.62 15.01 4.43
CA LYS A 169 15.55 16.12 5.39
C LYS A 169 15.92 17.46 4.76
N LEU A 170 16.90 17.46 3.86
CA LEU A 170 17.33 18.63 3.10
C LEU A 170 16.41 18.97 1.91
N LYS A 171 15.33 18.21 1.70
CA LYS A 171 14.42 18.32 0.55
C LYS A 171 15.10 18.11 -0.82
N LEU A 172 16.28 17.49 -0.83
CA LEU A 172 17.06 17.21 -2.04
C LEU A 172 16.75 15.84 -2.65
N TRP A 173 15.93 15.01 -1.99
CA TRP A 173 15.65 13.63 -2.44
C TRP A 173 15.09 13.60 -3.88
N LYS A 174 14.12 14.44 -4.20
CA LYS A 174 13.50 14.46 -5.55
C LYS A 174 14.51 14.77 -6.65
N ALA A 175 15.41 15.73 -6.43
CA ALA A 175 16.47 16.09 -7.37
C ALA A 175 17.47 14.94 -7.53
N PHE A 176 17.90 14.33 -6.43
CA PHE A 176 18.79 13.17 -6.45
C PHE A 176 18.16 11.99 -7.19
N ASP A 177 16.90 11.66 -6.89
CA ASP A 177 16.19 10.54 -7.52
C ASP A 177 15.99 10.78 -9.03
N TYR A 178 15.71 12.02 -9.44
CA TYR A 178 15.63 12.40 -10.85
C TYR A 178 16.95 12.14 -11.58
N VAL A 179 18.10 12.56 -11.01
CA VAL A 179 19.41 12.29 -11.60
C VAL A 179 19.69 10.78 -11.61
N ARG A 180 19.48 10.06 -10.51
CA ARG A 180 19.68 8.61 -10.36
C ARG A 180 18.87 7.81 -11.39
N THR A 181 17.65 8.23 -11.67
CA THR A 181 16.75 7.58 -12.62
C THR A 181 16.89 8.09 -14.05
N ARG A 182 17.90 8.94 -14.32
CA ARG A 182 18.14 9.57 -15.64
C ARG A 182 16.91 10.32 -16.16
N GLY A 183 16.26 11.09 -15.28
CA GLY A 183 15.09 11.90 -15.60
C GLY A 183 13.75 11.16 -15.66
N ARG A 184 13.73 9.83 -15.45
CA ARG A 184 12.49 9.04 -15.52
C ARG A 184 11.64 9.13 -14.26
N GLY A 185 12.26 9.25 -13.08
CA GLY A 185 11.60 9.24 -11.79
C GLY A 185 11.13 7.84 -11.33
N TYR A 186 11.39 6.79 -12.12
CA TYR A 186 11.04 5.41 -11.80
C TYR A 186 12.12 4.43 -12.27
N GLN A 187 12.05 3.22 -11.78
CA GLN A 187 12.88 2.08 -12.18
C GLN A 187 11.99 0.95 -12.69
N VAL A 188 12.60 -0.04 -13.32
CA VAL A 188 11.91 -1.24 -13.83
C VAL A 188 12.66 -2.46 -13.34
N SER A 189 11.98 -3.40 -12.71
CA SER A 189 12.50 -4.72 -12.35
C SER A 189 11.83 -5.82 -13.19
N LYS A 190 12.48 -6.97 -13.27
CA LYS A 190 11.91 -8.13 -13.98
C LYS A 190 10.80 -8.82 -13.18
N GLY A 191 10.84 -8.72 -11.83
CA GLY A 191 9.90 -9.41 -10.95
C GLY A 191 8.69 -8.57 -10.55
N ASP A 192 8.75 -7.23 -10.77
CA ASP A 192 7.80 -6.31 -10.16
C ASP A 192 7.37 -5.16 -11.09
N GLY A 193 7.90 -5.14 -12.34
CA GLY A 193 7.60 -4.10 -13.32
C GLY A 193 8.14 -2.72 -12.93
N VAL A 194 7.33 -1.68 -13.09
CA VAL A 194 7.68 -0.28 -12.78
C VAL A 194 7.50 -0.01 -11.29
N PHE A 195 8.50 0.59 -10.67
CA PHE A 195 8.42 1.04 -9.29
C PHE A 195 9.09 2.40 -9.07
N TYR A 196 8.56 3.12 -8.10
CA TYR A 196 9.05 4.44 -7.68
C TYR A 196 9.80 4.33 -6.36
N SER A 197 10.71 5.27 -6.10
CA SER A 197 11.35 5.36 -4.80
C SER A 197 10.36 5.93 -3.79
N TYR A 198 9.53 5.07 -3.24
CA TYR A 198 8.47 5.39 -2.29
C TYR A 198 8.87 5.06 -0.84
N SER A 199 8.24 5.72 0.09
CA SER A 199 8.20 5.35 1.50
C SER A 199 6.83 5.70 2.06
N ALA A 200 6.24 4.84 2.89
CA ALA A 200 4.98 5.12 3.59
C ALA A 200 5.02 6.46 4.37
N PHE A 201 6.22 6.96 4.70
CA PHE A 201 6.42 8.27 5.35
C PHE A 201 6.25 9.47 4.42
N ASP A 202 6.23 9.29 3.09
CA ASP A 202 6.04 10.41 2.15
C ASP A 202 4.66 11.05 2.28
N ASN A 203 3.67 10.26 2.67
CA ASN A 203 2.30 10.69 2.87
C ASN A 203 1.94 10.96 4.34
N LEU A 204 2.92 10.83 5.27
CA LEU A 204 2.66 10.93 6.71
C LEU A 204 2.01 12.27 7.11
N HIS A 205 2.46 13.39 6.55
CA HIS A 205 1.87 14.70 6.84
C HIS A 205 0.39 14.79 6.43
N GLN A 206 0.06 14.29 5.23
CA GLN A 206 -1.31 14.24 4.73
C GLN A 206 -2.21 13.36 5.63
N ILE A 207 -1.68 12.22 6.05
CA ILE A 207 -2.36 11.28 6.93
C ILE A 207 -2.58 11.88 8.32
N GLN A 208 -1.58 12.55 8.89
CA GLN A 208 -1.68 13.20 10.21
C GLN A 208 -2.71 14.34 10.26
N GLN A 209 -2.99 15.00 9.13
CA GLN A 209 -4.06 16.00 9.06
C GLN A 209 -5.47 15.37 9.16
N TRP A 210 -5.61 14.11 8.79
CA TRP A 210 -6.86 13.37 8.82
C TRP A 210 -7.03 12.55 10.10
N ALA A 211 -5.94 11.96 10.61
CA ALA A 211 -5.93 11.03 11.72
C ALA A 211 -5.74 11.75 13.07
N GLU A 212 -6.36 11.22 14.12
CA GLU A 212 -6.05 11.56 15.51
C GLU A 212 -4.82 10.80 16.01
N SER A 213 -4.68 9.53 15.58
CA SER A 213 -3.57 8.67 15.98
C SER A 213 -2.98 7.96 14.77
N VAL A 214 -1.64 7.85 14.74
CA VAL A 214 -0.90 7.10 13.71
C VAL A 214 0.03 6.14 14.41
N TYR A 215 -0.13 4.86 14.12
CA TYR A 215 0.70 3.77 14.63
C TYR A 215 1.61 3.27 13.50
N LEU A 216 2.86 2.94 13.84
CA LEU A 216 3.87 2.50 12.90
C LEU A 216 4.52 1.23 13.43
N PHE A 217 4.53 0.18 12.60
CA PHE A 217 5.12 -1.11 12.91
C PHE A 217 6.15 -1.47 11.84
N PRO A 218 7.40 -1.78 12.21
CA PRO A 218 8.36 -2.37 11.28
C PRO A 218 7.94 -3.81 10.97
N LEU A 219 7.99 -4.21 9.68
CA LEU A 219 7.55 -5.54 9.23
C LEU A 219 8.70 -6.51 8.97
N ASP A 220 9.95 -6.04 8.93
CA ASP A 220 11.09 -6.88 8.62
C ASP A 220 11.38 -7.90 9.74
N LYS A 221 11.77 -9.11 9.35
CA LYS A 221 12.10 -10.21 10.27
C LYS A 221 13.40 -10.03 11.04
N ALA A 222 14.32 -9.21 10.54
CA ALA A 222 15.61 -9.01 11.19
C ALA A 222 15.39 -8.25 12.49
N GLY A 223 15.80 -8.85 13.61
CA GLY A 223 15.82 -8.20 14.91
C GLY A 223 16.55 -6.86 14.79
N ILE A 224 15.80 -5.78 14.92
CA ILE A 224 16.36 -4.43 14.90
C ILE A 224 17.16 -4.27 16.18
N PRO A 225 18.47 -4.00 16.12
CA PRO A 225 19.19 -3.62 17.33
C PRO A 225 18.45 -2.47 18.00
N GLY A 226 18.05 -2.62 19.26
CA GLY A 226 17.15 -1.70 19.97
C GLY A 226 17.62 -0.23 20.05
N TRP A 227 18.82 0.05 19.57
CA TRP A 227 19.42 1.39 19.49
C TRP A 227 19.28 2.05 18.10
N PHE A 228 18.76 1.33 17.07
CA PHE A 228 18.49 1.90 15.74
C PHE A 228 17.04 2.35 15.62
N HIS A 229 16.87 3.49 14.98
CA HIS A 229 15.54 4.00 14.67
C HIS A 229 14.89 3.14 13.56
N PRO A 230 13.61 2.73 13.70
CA PRO A 230 12.90 1.88 12.72
C PRO A 230 12.95 2.40 11.27
N LEU A 231 12.98 3.71 11.07
CA LEU A 231 13.17 4.34 9.74
C LEU A 231 14.45 3.90 9.03
N LEU A 232 15.49 3.54 9.76
CA LEU A 232 16.79 3.17 9.20
C LEU A 232 16.99 1.66 9.10
N THR A 233 16.07 0.88 9.64
CA THR A 233 16.27 -0.56 9.80
C THR A 233 15.20 -1.40 9.11
N SER A 234 13.97 -0.93 9.01
CA SER A 234 12.89 -1.66 8.33
C SER A 234 12.76 -1.23 6.87
N GLY A 235 12.82 -2.18 5.94
CA GLY A 235 12.62 -1.97 4.50
C GLY A 235 11.16 -1.87 4.10
N SER A 236 10.25 -2.32 4.98
CA SER A 236 8.80 -2.18 4.87
C SER A 236 8.19 -1.80 6.22
N VAL A 237 7.08 -1.09 6.20
CA VAL A 237 6.37 -0.64 7.40
C VAL A 237 4.87 -0.78 7.21
N LEU A 238 4.19 -1.09 8.33
CA LEU A 238 2.75 -1.00 8.46
C LEU A 238 2.42 0.30 9.19
N LEU A 239 1.67 1.17 8.53
CA LEU A 239 1.12 2.40 9.07
C LEU A 239 -0.38 2.21 9.25
N ILE A 240 -0.88 2.47 10.46
CA ILE A 240 -2.31 2.44 10.79
C ILE A 240 -2.70 3.83 11.29
N ALA A 241 -3.55 4.51 10.54
CA ALA A 241 -4.08 5.82 10.86
C ALA A 241 -5.53 5.68 11.33
N VAL A 242 -5.84 6.18 12.51
CA VAL A 242 -7.17 6.12 13.11
C VAL A 242 -7.73 7.53 13.22
N ARG A 243 -8.91 7.73 12.67
CA ARG A 243 -9.63 8.99 12.73
C ARG A 243 -10.31 9.16 14.08
N LYS A 244 -10.43 10.39 14.55
CA LYS A 244 -11.22 10.71 15.73
C LYS A 244 -12.66 10.26 15.54
N GLN A 245 -13.11 9.33 16.37
CA GLN A 245 -14.53 8.99 16.43
C GLN A 245 -15.27 10.22 16.95
N GLN A 246 -16.13 10.79 16.12
CA GLN A 246 -17.10 11.73 16.61
C GLN A 246 -18.07 10.92 17.49
N VAL A 247 -17.91 11.01 18.82
CA VAL A 247 -18.91 10.52 19.75
C VAL A 247 -20.19 11.30 19.41
N PRO A 248 -21.30 10.63 19.07
CA PRO A 248 -22.56 11.33 18.87
C PRO A 248 -22.83 12.17 20.13
N ALA A 249 -23.13 13.43 19.97
CA ALA A 249 -23.62 14.25 21.09
C ALA A 249 -24.84 13.55 21.68
N ALA A 250 -24.75 13.21 22.96
CA ALA A 250 -25.82 12.55 23.72
C ALA A 250 -27.08 13.42 23.76
#